data_a8f2dacec6e02970fc4b8cc6c511badd
#
_entry.id   a8f2dacec6e02970fc4b8cc6c511badd
#
_cell.length_a   1.000
_cell.length_b   1.000
_cell.length_c   1.000
_cell.angle_alpha   90.00
_cell.angle_beta   90.00
_cell.angle_gamma   90.00
#
_symmetry.space_group_name_H-M   'P 1'
#
loop_
_entity.id
_entity.type
_entity.pdbx_description
1 polymer ?
#
loop_
_entity_poly.entity_id
_entity_poly.type
_entity_poly.pdbx_seq_one_letter_code
_entity_poly.pdbx_strand_id
1 'polypeptide(L)'
;MGIAFKSARLSQKNANRRTVLVAGGAGILGSHLCERLLQEGHEVVCIDNFSTGRMDNLWHLLRYDTFSFIRHDIIAALDLPVNEIYNLACPASPPHYQADPIHTMKTCVFGSLNLLELAALHKARIFQASTSEIYGDPQVHPQPEHYWGNVNSFGPRSCYDEGKRSAETLFRDFHTQHGVDIRIARIFNTYGPRMRPDDGRVVSNFIVQALKGQDITVYGDGSQTRSFCYVADLIDGFLRLMADQTAIRAPVNLGNPAEFTVRDLAEQIIAITGSGSKIVHRPLPVDDPRQRRPDITVAKRELAWEPSVALTDGLKSTIAYFERQLVRPSSELFEVV
;
A
#
# COMPACT_ATOMS: atom_id res chain seq x y z
N MET A 1 18.00 -25.45 -5.07
CA MET A 1 17.17 -26.43 -5.81
C MET A 1 16.16 -25.64 -6.62
N GLY A 2 16.33 -25.67 -7.95
CA GLY A 2 15.49 -24.91 -8.88
C GLY A 2 14.11 -25.54 -9.00
N ILE A 3 13.07 -24.74 -8.84
CA ILE A 3 11.70 -25.17 -9.15
C ILE A 3 11.56 -25.11 -10.67
N ALA A 4 11.35 -26.26 -11.28
CA ALA A 4 11.20 -26.44 -12.71
C ALA A 4 9.93 -25.70 -13.22
N PHE A 5 10.12 -24.88 -14.23
CA PHE A 5 9.02 -24.27 -14.98
C PHE A 5 8.19 -25.40 -15.65
N LYS A 6 6.93 -25.56 -15.22
CA LYS A 6 5.96 -26.35 -15.98
C LYS A 6 5.63 -25.57 -17.25
N SER A 7 5.94 -26.15 -18.40
CA SER A 7 5.54 -25.62 -19.70
C SER A 7 4.01 -25.55 -19.76
N ALA A 8 3.47 -24.33 -19.77
CA ALA A 8 2.04 -24.08 -19.89
C ALA A 8 1.57 -24.46 -21.31
N ARG A 9 0.55 -25.31 -21.40
CA ARG A 9 -0.24 -25.51 -22.61
C ARG A 9 -0.85 -24.16 -22.99
N LEU A 10 -0.56 -23.70 -24.21
CA LEU A 10 -1.12 -22.50 -24.82
C LEU A 10 -2.65 -22.71 -25.00
N SER A 11 -3.45 -22.30 -24.04
CA SER A 11 -4.86 -22.02 -24.22
C SER A 11 -5.00 -20.70 -24.98
N GLN A 12 -6.00 -20.57 -25.83
CA GLN A 12 -6.26 -19.39 -26.68
C GLN A 12 -5.99 -18.08 -25.89
N LYS A 13 -4.99 -17.33 -26.33
CA LYS A 13 -4.64 -16.03 -25.73
C LYS A 13 -5.83 -15.09 -25.92
N ASN A 14 -6.53 -14.76 -24.83
CA ASN A 14 -7.38 -13.57 -24.83
C ASN A 14 -6.51 -12.37 -25.25
N ALA A 15 -6.91 -11.66 -26.30
CA ALA A 15 -6.14 -10.56 -26.88
C ALA A 15 -5.77 -9.44 -25.88
N ASN A 16 -6.40 -9.41 -24.71
CA ASN A 16 -6.20 -8.43 -23.64
C ASN A 16 -5.42 -8.96 -22.41
N ARG A 17 -4.93 -10.21 -22.43
CA ARG A 17 -4.20 -10.78 -21.30
C ARG A 17 -2.78 -10.21 -21.25
N ARG A 18 -2.43 -9.61 -20.12
CA ARG A 18 -1.10 -9.06 -19.84
C ARG A 18 -0.40 -9.87 -18.75
N THR A 19 0.94 -9.89 -18.79
CA THR A 19 1.76 -10.34 -17.66
C THR A 19 2.07 -9.14 -16.80
N VAL A 20 1.62 -9.16 -15.55
CA VAL A 20 1.70 -8.04 -14.59
C VAL A 20 2.58 -8.44 -13.42
N LEU A 21 3.63 -7.67 -13.18
CA LEU A 21 4.49 -7.81 -12.00
C LEU A 21 3.96 -6.95 -10.85
N VAL A 22 3.74 -7.56 -9.69
CA VAL A 22 3.38 -6.85 -8.45
C VAL A 22 4.49 -7.03 -7.42
N ALA A 23 5.32 -6.00 -7.26
CA ALA A 23 6.36 -5.96 -6.22
C ALA A 23 5.74 -5.50 -4.88
N GLY A 24 6.04 -6.22 -3.80
CA GLY A 24 5.34 -6.05 -2.51
C GLY A 24 3.96 -6.71 -2.52
N GLY A 25 3.78 -7.77 -3.33
CA GLY A 25 2.49 -8.40 -3.53
C GLY A 25 1.94 -9.17 -2.33
N ALA A 26 2.77 -9.55 -1.36
CA ALA A 26 2.34 -10.19 -0.12
C ALA A 26 1.87 -9.20 0.98
N GLY A 27 1.98 -7.89 0.73
CA GLY A 27 1.46 -6.84 1.60
C GLY A 27 -0.06 -6.68 1.49
N ILE A 28 -0.65 -5.76 2.30
CA ILE A 28 -2.09 -5.46 2.25
C ILE A 28 -2.52 -5.03 0.84
N LEU A 29 -1.92 -4.00 0.27
CA LEU A 29 -2.32 -3.47 -1.04
C LEU A 29 -2.00 -4.46 -2.15
N GLY A 30 -0.79 -5.03 -2.14
CA GLY A 30 -0.32 -5.95 -3.16
C GLY A 30 -1.19 -7.19 -3.30
N SER A 31 -1.62 -7.79 -2.20
CA SER A 31 -2.44 -9.00 -2.24
C SER A 31 -3.86 -8.76 -2.78
N HIS A 32 -4.48 -7.61 -2.44
CA HIS A 32 -5.75 -7.21 -3.03
C HIS A 32 -5.61 -6.88 -4.51
N LEU A 33 -4.51 -6.23 -4.91
CA LEU A 33 -4.23 -5.94 -6.31
C LEU A 33 -4.00 -7.22 -7.12
N CYS A 34 -3.18 -8.16 -6.62
CA CYS A 34 -2.97 -9.46 -7.27
C CYS A 34 -4.30 -10.18 -7.51
N GLU A 35 -5.16 -10.24 -6.48
CA GLU A 35 -6.47 -10.88 -6.60
C GLU A 35 -7.34 -10.21 -7.68
N ARG A 36 -7.39 -8.89 -7.69
CA ARG A 36 -8.18 -8.14 -8.66
C ARG A 36 -7.68 -8.33 -10.10
N LEU A 37 -6.37 -8.26 -10.33
CA LEU A 37 -5.76 -8.50 -11.63
C LEU A 37 -6.02 -9.92 -12.16
N LEU A 38 -5.99 -10.94 -11.29
CA LEU A 38 -6.34 -12.32 -11.64
C LEU A 38 -7.82 -12.44 -12.03
N GLN A 39 -8.73 -11.76 -11.30
CA GLN A 39 -10.16 -11.72 -11.63
C GLN A 39 -10.43 -11.03 -12.97
N GLU A 40 -9.61 -10.07 -13.38
CA GLU A 40 -9.63 -9.41 -14.68
C GLU A 40 -8.98 -10.25 -15.80
N GLY A 41 -8.44 -11.42 -15.46
CA GLY A 41 -7.93 -12.41 -16.43
C GLY A 41 -6.45 -12.22 -16.79
N HIS A 42 -5.71 -11.41 -16.06
CA HIS A 42 -4.28 -11.22 -16.26
C HIS A 42 -3.45 -12.38 -15.72
N GLU A 43 -2.21 -12.50 -16.18
CA GLU A 43 -1.18 -13.31 -15.57
C GLU A 43 -0.43 -12.45 -14.55
N VAL A 44 -0.36 -12.90 -13.30
CA VAL A 44 0.21 -12.11 -12.20
C VAL A 44 1.46 -12.78 -11.64
N VAL A 45 2.58 -12.07 -11.69
CA VAL A 45 3.81 -12.45 -11.01
C VAL A 45 3.94 -11.57 -9.76
N CYS A 46 3.79 -12.20 -8.61
CA CYS A 46 3.96 -11.55 -7.31
C CYS A 46 5.41 -11.70 -6.84
N ILE A 47 6.08 -10.62 -6.51
CA ILE A 47 7.38 -10.67 -5.82
C ILE A 47 7.31 -10.01 -4.46
N ASP A 48 7.93 -10.62 -3.45
CA ASP A 48 8.01 -10.10 -2.09
C ASP A 48 9.20 -10.74 -1.35
N ASN A 49 9.86 -9.99 -0.48
CA ASN A 49 10.94 -10.52 0.38
C ASN A 49 10.42 -10.96 1.77
N PHE A 50 9.13 -10.72 2.06
CA PHE A 50 8.47 -10.94 3.34
C PHE A 50 9.01 -10.11 4.52
N SER A 51 9.60 -8.95 4.27
CA SER A 51 9.98 -8.05 5.36
C SER A 51 8.75 -7.59 6.17
N THR A 52 7.65 -7.29 5.50
CA THR A 52 6.35 -6.97 6.11
C THR A 52 5.19 -7.75 5.49
N GLY A 53 5.36 -8.28 4.29
CA GLY A 53 4.40 -9.14 3.62
C GLY A 53 4.22 -10.49 4.33
N ARG A 54 3.09 -11.18 4.06
CA ARG A 54 2.78 -12.48 4.66
C ARG A 54 2.25 -13.44 3.61
N MET A 55 2.70 -14.70 3.67
CA MET A 55 2.19 -15.74 2.76
C MET A 55 0.69 -15.98 2.93
N ASP A 56 0.15 -15.78 4.12
CA ASP A 56 -1.29 -15.88 4.42
C ASP A 56 -2.15 -14.99 3.50
N ASN A 57 -1.59 -13.86 3.06
CA ASN A 57 -2.27 -12.95 2.14
C ASN A 57 -2.34 -13.50 0.71
N LEU A 58 -1.55 -14.54 0.39
CA LEU A 58 -1.42 -15.10 -0.96
C LEU A 58 -2.01 -16.52 -1.11
N TRP A 59 -2.25 -17.28 -0.01
CA TRP A 59 -2.70 -18.67 -0.08
C TRP A 59 -3.88 -18.89 -1.02
N HIS A 60 -4.88 -18.01 -0.96
CA HIS A 60 -6.09 -18.11 -1.78
C HIS A 60 -5.83 -17.84 -3.27
N LEU A 61 -4.69 -17.25 -3.63
CA LEU A 61 -4.31 -16.96 -5.02
C LEU A 61 -3.59 -18.14 -5.69
N LEU A 62 -3.00 -19.04 -4.91
CA LEU A 62 -2.28 -20.22 -5.44
C LEU A 62 -3.17 -21.17 -6.26
N ARG A 63 -4.49 -21.05 -6.14
CA ARG A 63 -5.46 -21.81 -6.94
C ARG A 63 -5.55 -21.36 -8.41
N TYR A 64 -5.03 -20.17 -8.74
CA TYR A 64 -5.06 -19.64 -10.08
C TYR A 64 -3.81 -20.12 -10.85
N ASP A 65 -3.97 -20.82 -11.97
CA ASP A 65 -2.85 -21.25 -12.83
C ASP A 65 -2.08 -20.06 -13.42
N THR A 66 -2.68 -18.87 -13.39
CA THR A 66 -2.11 -17.60 -13.89
C THR A 66 -1.43 -16.79 -12.81
N PHE A 67 -1.30 -17.32 -11.59
CA PHE A 67 -0.58 -16.71 -10.49
C PHE A 67 0.75 -17.42 -10.25
N SER A 68 1.81 -16.64 -10.13
CA SER A 68 3.11 -17.12 -9.69
C SER A 68 3.67 -16.22 -8.59
N PHE A 69 4.43 -16.83 -7.68
CA PHE A 69 5.11 -16.13 -6.60
C PHE A 69 6.62 -16.39 -6.66
N ILE A 70 7.40 -15.32 -6.52
CA ILE A 70 8.85 -15.36 -6.44
C ILE A 70 9.29 -14.62 -5.17
N ARG A 71 10.00 -15.29 -4.27
CA ARG A 71 10.63 -14.62 -3.15
C ARG A 71 11.84 -13.84 -3.64
N HIS A 72 11.72 -12.52 -3.66
CA HIS A 72 12.75 -11.63 -4.19
C HIS A 72 12.74 -10.29 -3.48
N ASP A 73 13.93 -9.73 -3.26
CA ASP A 73 14.11 -8.36 -2.79
C ASP A 73 14.42 -7.46 -4.00
N ILE A 74 13.62 -6.42 -4.20
CA ILE A 74 13.77 -5.52 -5.36
C ILE A 74 15.06 -4.70 -5.36
N ILE A 75 15.81 -4.69 -4.26
CA ILE A 75 17.16 -4.10 -4.22
C ILE A 75 18.12 -4.85 -5.17
N ALA A 76 17.86 -6.13 -5.41
CA ALA A 76 18.57 -6.91 -6.41
C ALA A 76 17.85 -6.82 -7.77
N ALA A 77 18.62 -6.78 -8.86
CA ALA A 77 18.07 -6.73 -10.20
C ALA A 77 17.28 -8.01 -10.52
N LEU A 78 16.24 -7.84 -11.34
CA LEU A 78 15.38 -8.92 -11.83
C LEU A 78 15.22 -8.74 -13.33
N ASP A 79 15.33 -9.82 -14.09
CA ASP A 79 14.95 -9.86 -15.52
C ASP A 79 13.76 -10.78 -15.70
N LEU A 80 12.62 -10.19 -16.07
CA LEU A 80 11.35 -10.88 -16.26
C LEU A 80 10.52 -10.16 -17.32
N PRO A 81 10.16 -10.82 -18.43
CA PRO A 81 9.31 -10.22 -19.46
C PRO A 81 7.92 -9.90 -18.91
N VAL A 82 7.58 -8.62 -18.82
CA VAL A 82 6.30 -8.13 -18.29
C VAL A 82 5.75 -6.98 -19.12
N ASN A 83 4.43 -6.80 -19.07
CA ASN A 83 3.74 -5.69 -19.73
C ASN A 83 3.50 -4.52 -18.78
N GLU A 84 3.27 -4.83 -17.51
CA GLU A 84 2.98 -3.83 -16.47
C GLU A 84 3.70 -4.19 -15.17
N ILE A 85 4.10 -3.17 -14.42
CA ILE A 85 4.77 -3.29 -13.14
C ILE A 85 4.05 -2.41 -12.12
N TYR A 86 3.69 -2.97 -10.97
CA TYR A 86 3.22 -2.22 -9.80
C TYR A 86 4.28 -2.29 -8.70
N ASN A 87 4.95 -1.17 -8.43
CA ASN A 87 5.90 -1.07 -7.32
C ASN A 87 5.19 -0.65 -6.04
N LEU A 88 4.83 -1.64 -5.21
CA LEU A 88 4.27 -1.47 -3.87
C LEU A 88 5.24 -1.88 -2.77
N ALA A 89 6.46 -2.29 -3.14
CA ALA A 89 7.44 -2.82 -2.22
C ALA A 89 8.10 -1.70 -1.41
N CYS A 90 7.73 -1.59 -0.15
CA CYS A 90 8.43 -0.84 0.91
C CYS A 90 7.68 -1.04 2.23
N PRO A 91 8.35 -1.19 3.37
CA PRO A 91 7.72 -1.02 4.68
C PRO A 91 7.05 0.35 4.76
N ALA A 92 5.78 0.42 5.16
CA ALA A 92 4.99 1.64 5.07
C ALA A 92 4.43 2.14 6.42
N SER A 93 4.77 1.47 7.51
CA SER A 93 4.40 1.91 8.86
C SER A 93 5.63 2.27 9.70
N PRO A 94 5.55 3.28 10.59
CA PRO A 94 6.69 3.77 11.34
C PRO A 94 7.49 2.68 12.08
N PRO A 95 6.88 1.73 12.81
CA PRO A 95 7.64 0.68 13.48
C PRO A 95 8.46 -0.17 12.51
N HIS A 96 7.92 -0.45 11.31
CA HIS A 96 8.57 -1.33 10.35
C HIS A 96 9.66 -0.64 9.54
N TYR A 97 9.44 0.58 9.02
CA TYR A 97 10.47 1.27 8.24
C TYR A 97 11.61 1.81 9.12
N GLN A 98 11.35 2.06 10.41
CA GLN A 98 12.38 2.46 11.37
C GLN A 98 13.18 1.28 11.95
N ALA A 99 12.67 0.05 11.85
CA ALA A 99 13.40 -1.15 12.29
C ALA A 99 14.68 -1.38 11.47
N ASP A 100 14.62 -1.11 10.15
CA ASP A 100 15.79 -1.09 9.27
C ASP A 100 15.70 0.10 8.30
N PRO A 101 16.11 1.30 8.75
CA PRO A 101 15.97 2.52 7.96
C PRO A 101 16.89 2.53 6.72
N ILE A 102 18.04 1.86 6.79
CA ILE A 102 18.95 1.77 5.64
C ILE A 102 18.35 0.90 4.55
N HIS A 103 17.79 -0.26 4.89
CA HIS A 103 17.10 -1.12 3.95
C HIS A 103 15.87 -0.44 3.36
N THR A 104 15.11 0.30 4.17
CA THR A 104 13.95 1.10 3.71
C THR A 104 14.36 2.11 2.63
N MET A 105 15.42 2.88 2.88
CA MET A 105 15.95 3.83 1.90
C MET A 105 16.44 3.11 0.61
N LYS A 106 17.19 2.01 0.75
CA LYS A 106 17.63 1.20 -0.39
C LYS A 106 16.47 0.66 -1.21
N THR A 107 15.42 0.17 -0.56
CA THR A 107 14.20 -0.32 -1.23
C THR A 107 13.53 0.78 -2.04
N CYS A 108 13.42 1.99 -1.47
CA CYS A 108 12.84 3.12 -2.18
C CYS A 108 13.68 3.56 -3.38
N VAL A 109 15.01 3.62 -3.26
CA VAL A 109 15.90 4.17 -4.29
C VAL A 109 16.35 3.08 -5.26
N PHE A 110 17.09 2.06 -4.79
CA PHE A 110 17.63 1.02 -5.67
C PHE A 110 16.55 0.09 -6.19
N GLY A 111 15.55 -0.23 -5.34
CA GLY A 111 14.41 -1.03 -5.79
C GLY A 111 13.61 -0.33 -6.89
N SER A 112 13.36 0.97 -6.76
CA SER A 112 12.70 1.75 -7.81
C SER A 112 13.57 1.84 -9.07
N LEU A 113 14.89 2.01 -8.95
CA LEU A 113 15.81 2.03 -10.06
C LEU A 113 15.76 0.71 -10.84
N ASN A 114 15.93 -0.43 -10.18
CA ASN A 114 15.90 -1.74 -10.80
C ASN A 114 14.58 -2.02 -11.54
N LEU A 115 13.44 -1.62 -10.96
CA LEU A 115 12.13 -1.81 -11.61
C LEU A 115 11.91 -0.84 -12.78
N LEU A 116 12.49 0.36 -12.74
CA LEU A 116 12.49 1.30 -13.87
C LEU A 116 13.37 0.80 -15.01
N GLU A 117 14.53 0.22 -14.73
CA GLU A 117 15.39 -0.43 -15.72
C GLU A 117 14.67 -1.62 -16.38
N LEU A 118 13.98 -2.46 -15.58
CA LEU A 118 13.14 -3.53 -16.08
C LEU A 118 12.02 -3.01 -16.99
N ALA A 119 11.34 -1.92 -16.56
CA ALA A 119 10.30 -1.28 -17.35
C ALA A 119 10.83 -0.74 -18.68
N ALA A 120 12.00 -0.11 -18.68
CA ALA A 120 12.66 0.38 -19.91
C ALA A 120 13.02 -0.77 -20.85
N LEU A 121 13.61 -1.86 -20.31
CA LEU A 121 14.03 -3.04 -21.07
C LEU A 121 12.86 -3.69 -21.82
N HIS A 122 11.75 -3.90 -21.13
CA HIS A 122 10.56 -4.58 -21.65
C HIS A 122 9.48 -3.66 -22.22
N LYS A 123 9.70 -2.34 -22.21
CA LYS A 123 8.73 -1.31 -22.62
C LYS A 123 7.42 -1.43 -21.82
N ALA A 124 7.53 -1.81 -20.55
CA ALA A 124 6.41 -1.97 -19.65
C ALA A 124 5.96 -0.62 -19.08
N ARG A 125 4.64 -0.49 -18.81
CA ARG A 125 4.13 0.60 -17.97
C ARG A 125 4.45 0.30 -16.52
N ILE A 126 4.88 1.31 -15.75
CA ILE A 126 5.22 1.12 -14.36
C ILE A 126 4.46 2.09 -13.45
N PHE A 127 3.89 1.55 -12.37
CA PHE A 127 3.21 2.27 -11.29
C PHE A 127 4.11 2.35 -10.07
N GLN A 128 4.17 3.55 -9.46
CA GLN A 128 4.83 3.80 -8.17
C GLN A 128 3.81 4.07 -7.08
N ALA A 129 3.80 3.24 -6.05
CA ALA A 129 3.16 3.58 -4.79
C ALA A 129 4.02 4.60 -4.04
N SER A 130 3.74 5.88 -4.27
CA SER A 130 4.20 6.97 -3.43
C SER A 130 3.28 7.14 -2.22
N THR A 131 3.41 8.19 -1.47
CA THR A 131 2.75 8.37 -0.18
C THR A 131 2.42 9.82 0.10
N SER A 132 1.43 10.06 0.96
CA SER A 132 1.18 11.38 1.53
C SER A 132 2.30 11.85 2.47
N GLU A 133 3.21 10.96 2.90
CA GLU A 133 4.36 11.32 3.73
C GLU A 133 5.33 12.27 3.01
N ILE A 134 5.31 12.31 1.67
CA ILE A 134 6.12 13.26 0.89
C ILE A 134 5.73 14.73 1.17
N TYR A 135 4.57 14.96 1.76
CA TYR A 135 4.12 16.28 2.18
C TYR A 135 4.63 16.69 3.56
N GLY A 136 5.17 15.75 4.36
CA GLY A 136 5.72 15.98 5.70
C GLY A 136 4.65 16.46 6.69
N ASP A 137 5.00 17.48 7.52
CA ASP A 137 4.03 18.25 8.34
C ASP A 137 3.48 19.41 7.50
N PRO A 138 2.33 19.23 6.82
CA PRO A 138 1.91 20.14 5.77
C PRO A 138 1.40 21.47 6.30
N GLN A 139 1.81 22.56 5.63
CA GLN A 139 1.32 23.91 5.87
C GLN A 139 0.09 24.27 5.01
N VAL A 140 -0.29 23.37 4.08
CA VAL A 140 -1.44 23.50 3.19
C VAL A 140 -2.44 22.38 3.47
N HIS A 141 -3.73 22.72 3.61
CA HIS A 141 -4.80 21.78 3.93
C HIS A 141 -6.07 22.09 3.14
N PRO A 142 -6.66 21.13 2.41
CA PRO A 142 -6.14 19.79 2.07
C PRO A 142 -4.88 19.88 1.20
N GLN A 143 -4.09 18.79 1.11
CA GLN A 143 -2.85 18.75 0.36
C GLN A 143 -3.12 18.49 -1.13
N PRO A 144 -2.85 19.46 -2.05
CA PRO A 144 -2.92 19.26 -3.48
C PRO A 144 -1.59 18.74 -4.03
N GLU A 145 -1.61 18.14 -5.23
CA GLU A 145 -0.41 17.52 -5.82
C GLU A 145 0.72 18.50 -6.11
N HIS A 146 0.42 19.77 -6.37
CA HIS A 146 1.41 20.82 -6.62
C HIS A 146 2.11 21.33 -5.35
N TYR A 147 1.65 20.95 -4.17
CA TYR A 147 2.33 21.30 -2.91
C TYR A 147 3.58 20.47 -2.73
N TRP A 148 4.74 21.10 -2.56
CA TRP A 148 6.05 20.45 -2.48
C TRP A 148 6.34 19.78 -1.14
N GLY A 149 5.56 20.10 -0.11
CA GLY A 149 5.71 19.52 1.20
C GLY A 149 6.64 20.29 2.14
N ASN A 150 6.67 19.81 3.38
CA ASN A 150 7.52 20.30 4.46
C ASN A 150 8.06 19.09 5.24
N VAL A 151 9.06 18.41 4.65
CA VAL A 151 9.63 17.18 5.15
C VAL A 151 10.86 17.47 6.01
N ASN A 152 10.96 16.81 7.16
CA ASN A 152 12.20 16.80 7.96
C ASN A 152 13.16 15.76 7.38
N SER A 153 14.15 16.23 6.61
CA SER A 153 15.13 15.36 5.95
C SER A 153 16.14 14.68 6.90
N PHE A 154 16.17 15.08 8.17
CA PHE A 154 17.07 14.55 9.19
C PHE A 154 16.32 13.96 10.40
N GLY A 155 15.04 13.67 10.25
CA GLY A 155 14.20 13.10 11.31
C GLY A 155 14.13 11.57 11.25
N PRO A 156 13.49 10.94 12.25
CA PRO A 156 13.38 9.48 12.34
C PRO A 156 12.54 8.87 11.21
N ARG A 157 11.77 9.69 10.47
CA ARG A 157 10.91 9.24 9.35
C ARG A 157 11.58 9.46 7.98
N SER A 158 12.71 10.18 7.91
CA SER A 158 13.35 10.61 6.67
C SER A 158 13.73 9.46 5.73
N CYS A 159 14.08 8.27 6.27
CA CYS A 159 14.40 7.11 5.45
C CYS A 159 13.23 6.68 4.54
N TYR A 160 12.01 6.88 4.97
CA TYR A 160 10.81 6.60 4.19
C TYR A 160 10.39 7.81 3.37
N ASP A 161 10.26 8.97 4.01
CA ASP A 161 9.73 10.18 3.41
C ASP A 161 10.62 10.65 2.24
N GLU A 162 11.92 10.81 2.46
CA GLU A 162 12.88 11.18 1.42
C GLU A 162 13.14 10.03 0.43
N GLY A 163 13.08 8.79 0.89
CA GLY A 163 13.16 7.64 0.01
C GLY A 163 12.05 7.64 -1.04
N LYS A 164 10.80 7.92 -0.64
CA LYS A 164 9.66 8.02 -1.57
C LYS A 164 9.74 9.25 -2.47
N ARG A 165 10.24 10.39 -1.97
CA ARG A 165 10.51 11.60 -2.78
C ARG A 165 11.56 11.32 -3.85
N SER A 166 12.65 10.63 -3.49
CA SER A 166 13.69 10.21 -4.42
C SER A 166 13.15 9.26 -5.50
N ALA A 167 12.26 8.33 -5.13
CA ALA A 167 11.60 7.46 -6.09
C ALA A 167 10.74 8.24 -7.10
N GLU A 168 9.96 9.25 -6.67
CA GLU A 168 9.20 10.11 -7.60
C GLU A 168 10.14 10.83 -8.59
N THR A 169 11.30 11.30 -8.11
CA THR A 169 12.31 11.95 -8.96
C THR A 169 12.86 10.97 -10.00
N LEU A 170 13.26 9.75 -9.58
CA LEU A 170 13.73 8.71 -10.51
C LEU A 170 12.69 8.39 -11.59
N PHE A 171 11.43 8.24 -11.21
CA PHE A 171 10.33 7.96 -12.15
C PHE A 171 10.21 9.06 -13.20
N ARG A 172 10.19 10.34 -12.77
CA ARG A 172 10.13 11.48 -13.67
C ARG A 172 11.31 11.49 -14.62
N ASP A 173 12.54 11.27 -14.14
CA ASP A 173 13.74 11.34 -14.93
C ASP A 173 13.85 10.19 -15.93
N PHE A 174 13.46 8.96 -15.55
CA PHE A 174 13.34 7.83 -16.48
C PHE A 174 12.29 8.07 -17.57
N HIS A 175 11.17 8.70 -17.23
CA HIS A 175 10.21 9.11 -18.24
C HIS A 175 10.82 10.13 -19.22
N THR A 176 11.50 11.14 -18.70
CA THR A 176 12.06 12.22 -19.52
C THR A 176 13.22 11.76 -20.41
N GLN A 177 14.11 10.91 -19.88
CA GLN A 177 15.32 10.47 -20.58
C GLN A 177 15.13 9.21 -21.43
N HIS A 178 14.29 8.30 -20.98
CA HIS A 178 14.12 6.96 -21.58
C HIS A 178 12.71 6.69 -22.10
N GLY A 179 11.76 7.63 -21.92
CA GLY A 179 10.40 7.49 -22.42
C GLY A 179 9.57 6.41 -21.69
N VAL A 180 9.99 5.98 -20.50
CA VAL A 180 9.25 4.98 -19.69
C VAL A 180 7.86 5.49 -19.39
N ASP A 181 6.84 4.66 -19.59
CA ASP A 181 5.43 4.99 -19.32
C ASP A 181 5.12 4.83 -17.82
N ILE A 182 5.24 5.92 -17.08
CA ILE A 182 5.12 5.95 -15.62
C ILE A 182 3.73 6.34 -15.14
N ARG A 183 3.35 5.86 -13.94
CA ARG A 183 2.21 6.32 -13.15
C ARG A 183 2.64 6.44 -11.69
N ILE A 184 2.22 7.51 -11.00
CA ILE A 184 2.58 7.75 -9.61
C ILE A 184 1.32 8.05 -8.82
N ALA A 185 1.04 7.25 -7.77
CA ALA A 185 -0.03 7.52 -6.83
C ALA A 185 0.53 7.93 -5.47
N ARG A 186 0.15 9.09 -4.96
CA ARG A 186 0.38 9.52 -3.58
C ARG A 186 -0.73 9.01 -2.70
N ILE A 187 -0.44 7.92 -1.99
CA ILE A 187 -1.40 7.16 -1.21
C ILE A 187 -1.54 7.79 0.16
N PHE A 188 -2.78 8.06 0.57
CA PHE A 188 -3.12 8.49 1.92
C PHE A 188 -3.48 7.28 2.80
N ASN A 189 -3.70 7.51 4.12
CA ASN A 189 -3.91 6.41 5.06
C ASN A 189 -4.95 5.41 4.55
N THR A 190 -4.54 4.16 4.47
CA THR A 190 -5.36 3.06 3.96
C THR A 190 -5.55 2.00 5.02
N TYR A 191 -6.72 1.40 5.07
CA TYR A 191 -7.07 0.32 5.98
C TYR A 191 -7.92 -0.73 5.26
N GLY A 192 -7.99 -1.93 5.85
CA GLY A 192 -8.79 -3.03 5.30
C GLY A 192 -8.33 -4.39 5.77
N PRO A 193 -9.00 -5.46 5.33
CA PRO A 193 -8.53 -6.84 5.53
C PRO A 193 -7.10 -7.04 5.05
N ARG A 194 -6.42 -8.05 5.58
CA ARG A 194 -5.00 -8.39 5.30
C ARG A 194 -3.97 -7.40 5.85
N MET A 195 -4.40 -6.38 6.63
CA MET A 195 -3.47 -5.66 7.49
C MET A 195 -2.88 -6.60 8.54
N ARG A 196 -1.66 -6.31 8.96
CA ARG A 196 -1.03 -7.04 10.08
C ARG A 196 -1.62 -6.58 11.41
N PRO A 197 -1.84 -7.50 12.38
CA PRO A 197 -2.23 -7.11 13.73
C PRO A 197 -1.20 -6.23 14.45
N ASP A 198 0.08 -6.39 14.12
CA ASP A 198 1.23 -5.64 14.63
C ASP A 198 1.70 -4.54 13.66
N ASP A 199 0.83 -4.06 12.77
CA ASP A 199 1.15 -3.01 11.79
C ASP A 199 1.60 -1.69 12.46
N GLY A 200 1.07 -1.37 13.63
CA GLY A 200 1.43 -0.18 14.40
C GLY A 200 0.64 1.08 14.01
N ARG A 201 -0.14 1.07 12.94
CA ARG A 201 -1.01 2.19 12.58
C ARG A 201 -2.30 2.18 13.39
N VAL A 202 -2.93 3.36 13.50
CA VAL A 202 -4.05 3.61 14.42
C VAL A 202 -5.22 2.63 14.25
N VAL A 203 -5.64 2.31 13.02
CA VAL A 203 -6.80 1.42 12.78
C VAL A 203 -6.52 -0.01 13.27
N SER A 204 -5.36 -0.58 12.91
CA SER A 204 -4.98 -1.93 13.36
C SER A 204 -4.81 -2.00 14.87
N ASN A 205 -4.13 -1.00 15.47
CA ASN A 205 -3.91 -0.96 16.91
C ASN A 205 -5.23 -0.93 17.68
N PHE A 206 -6.15 -0.05 17.30
CA PHE A 206 -7.43 0.10 17.99
C PHE A 206 -8.30 -1.16 17.87
N ILE A 207 -8.34 -1.76 16.67
CA ILE A 207 -9.08 -3.00 16.44
C ILE A 207 -8.51 -4.13 17.32
N VAL A 208 -7.19 -4.32 17.31
CA VAL A 208 -6.54 -5.37 18.10
C VAL A 208 -6.75 -5.16 19.60
N GLN A 209 -6.61 -3.93 20.09
CA GLN A 209 -6.85 -3.59 21.50
C GLN A 209 -8.30 -3.87 21.89
N ALA A 210 -9.27 -3.41 21.10
CA ALA A 210 -10.68 -3.63 21.35
C ALA A 210 -11.05 -5.13 21.38
N LEU A 211 -10.59 -5.91 20.39
CA LEU A 211 -10.88 -7.35 20.32
C LEU A 211 -10.22 -8.16 21.45
N LYS A 212 -9.11 -7.65 22.02
CA LYS A 212 -8.45 -8.26 23.19
C LYS A 212 -8.98 -7.75 24.53
N GLY A 213 -9.98 -6.86 24.54
CA GLY A 213 -10.49 -6.24 25.76
C GLY A 213 -9.46 -5.34 26.47
N GLN A 214 -8.47 -4.87 25.75
CA GLN A 214 -7.44 -3.93 26.25
C GLN A 214 -7.91 -2.50 26.06
N ASP A 215 -7.42 -1.58 26.91
CA ASP A 215 -7.70 -0.16 26.73
C ASP A 215 -7.14 0.36 25.41
N ILE A 216 -7.92 1.20 24.71
CA ILE A 216 -7.51 1.82 23.44
C ILE A 216 -6.60 3.01 23.72
N THR A 217 -5.38 2.93 23.22
CA THR A 217 -4.34 3.95 23.43
C THR A 217 -4.43 5.05 22.37
N VAL A 218 -4.91 6.22 22.77
CA VAL A 218 -4.94 7.45 21.95
C VAL A 218 -3.74 8.33 22.30
N TYR A 219 -2.96 8.71 21.29
CA TYR A 219 -1.87 9.64 21.46
C TYR A 219 -2.39 11.09 21.38
N GLY A 220 -1.98 11.95 22.31
CA GLY A 220 -2.55 13.29 22.47
C GLY A 220 -3.97 13.24 23.08
N ASP A 221 -4.76 14.28 22.81
CA ASP A 221 -6.15 14.41 23.28
C ASP A 221 -7.18 13.73 22.36
N GLY A 222 -6.72 13.21 21.22
CA GLY A 222 -7.57 12.54 20.21
C GLY A 222 -8.31 13.50 19.28
N SER A 223 -8.08 14.81 19.37
CA SER A 223 -8.71 15.82 18.49
C SER A 223 -8.07 15.89 17.11
N GLN A 224 -6.85 15.37 16.94
CA GLN A 224 -6.18 15.32 15.64
C GLN A 224 -7.02 14.54 14.62
N THR A 225 -7.12 15.08 13.40
CA THR A 225 -7.91 14.48 12.33
C THR A 225 -7.06 13.61 11.40
N ARG A 226 -7.67 12.55 10.89
CA ARG A 226 -7.12 11.69 9.85
C ARG A 226 -8.21 11.34 8.85
N SER A 227 -7.82 11.13 7.63
CA SER A 227 -8.69 10.56 6.60
C SER A 227 -8.29 9.12 6.32
N PHE A 228 -9.27 8.23 6.13
CA PHE A 228 -9.04 6.80 5.97
C PHE A 228 -9.70 6.31 4.69
N CYS A 229 -8.91 5.75 3.78
CA CYS A 229 -9.38 5.16 2.53
C CYS A 229 -9.48 3.64 2.68
N TYR A 230 -10.61 3.07 2.33
CA TYR A 230 -10.75 1.62 2.32
C TYR A 230 -9.96 1.00 1.16
N VAL A 231 -9.37 -0.16 1.41
CA VAL A 231 -8.44 -0.80 0.46
C VAL A 231 -9.05 -1.04 -0.92
N ALA A 232 -10.33 -1.41 -1.01
CA ALA A 232 -10.98 -1.68 -2.29
C ALA A 232 -11.10 -0.42 -3.17
N ASP A 233 -11.45 0.73 -2.57
CA ASP A 233 -11.48 2.01 -3.28
C ASP A 233 -10.10 2.38 -3.82
N LEU A 234 -9.05 2.15 -3.02
CA LEU A 234 -7.70 2.47 -3.42
C LEU A 234 -7.22 1.59 -4.59
N ILE A 235 -7.53 0.27 -4.56
CA ILE A 235 -7.20 -0.64 -5.66
C ILE A 235 -7.92 -0.24 -6.95
N ASP A 236 -9.19 0.19 -6.88
CA ASP A 236 -9.90 0.73 -8.04
C ASP A 236 -9.18 1.97 -8.60
N GLY A 237 -8.70 2.87 -7.74
CA GLY A 237 -7.89 4.02 -8.14
C GLY A 237 -6.59 3.65 -8.85
N PHE A 238 -5.89 2.59 -8.38
CA PHE A 238 -4.68 2.09 -9.03
C PHE A 238 -4.96 1.57 -10.45
N LEU A 239 -6.01 0.78 -10.60
CA LEU A 239 -6.38 0.21 -11.89
C LEU A 239 -6.79 1.31 -12.89
N ARG A 240 -7.58 2.29 -12.45
CA ARG A 240 -7.95 3.44 -13.29
C ARG A 240 -6.74 4.25 -13.72
N LEU A 241 -5.79 4.51 -12.81
CA LEU A 241 -4.56 5.24 -13.13
C LEU A 241 -3.68 4.47 -14.12
N MET A 242 -3.59 3.15 -13.99
CA MET A 242 -2.85 2.29 -14.91
C MET A 242 -3.56 2.07 -16.23
N ALA A 243 -4.89 2.08 -16.26
CA ALA A 243 -5.69 1.94 -17.48
C ALA A 243 -5.81 3.24 -18.27
N ASP A 244 -5.53 4.40 -17.64
CA ASP A 244 -5.67 5.71 -18.28
C ASP A 244 -4.81 5.82 -19.55
N GLN A 245 -5.47 6.20 -20.65
CA GLN A 245 -4.83 6.43 -21.95
C GLN A 245 -4.36 7.87 -22.12
N THR A 246 -4.73 8.78 -21.22
CA THR A 246 -4.25 10.16 -21.21
C THR A 246 -2.78 10.23 -20.80
N ALA A 247 -2.14 11.33 -21.01
CA ALA A 247 -0.72 11.49 -20.72
C ALA A 247 -0.45 11.87 -19.24
N ILE A 248 -1.19 11.35 -18.27
CA ILE A 248 -0.91 11.64 -16.85
C ILE A 248 0.42 11.00 -16.47
N ARG A 249 1.43 11.86 -16.26
CA ARG A 249 2.78 11.49 -15.80
C ARG A 249 3.14 12.17 -14.49
N ALA A 250 2.31 13.14 -14.05
CA ALA A 250 2.40 13.76 -12.75
C ALA A 250 1.80 12.85 -11.66
N PRO A 251 2.24 12.98 -10.41
CA PRO A 251 1.63 12.28 -9.29
C PRO A 251 0.14 12.60 -9.13
N VAL A 252 -0.65 11.62 -8.67
CA VAL A 252 -2.07 11.76 -8.36
C VAL A 252 -2.33 11.34 -6.91
N ASN A 253 -3.03 12.17 -6.15
CA ASN A 253 -3.46 11.83 -4.80
C ASN A 253 -4.59 10.81 -4.84
N LEU A 254 -4.41 9.69 -4.13
CA LEU A 254 -5.45 8.70 -3.91
C LEU A 254 -5.69 8.52 -2.41
N GLY A 255 -6.91 8.83 -1.97
CA GLY A 255 -7.30 8.78 -0.57
C GLY A 255 -8.73 9.27 -0.37
N ASN A 256 -9.24 9.13 0.84
CA ASN A 256 -10.58 9.61 1.19
C ASN A 256 -10.47 11.02 1.80
N PRO A 257 -11.17 12.05 1.26
CA PRO A 257 -11.12 13.40 1.83
C PRO A 257 -11.97 13.59 3.09
N ALA A 258 -12.79 12.60 3.49
CA ALA A 258 -13.55 12.68 4.73
C ALA A 258 -12.61 12.53 5.94
N GLU A 259 -12.68 13.50 6.85
CA GLU A 259 -11.85 13.52 8.06
C GLU A 259 -12.64 13.03 9.27
N PHE A 260 -11.96 12.28 10.11
CA PHE A 260 -12.44 11.80 11.41
C PHE A 260 -11.41 12.11 12.48
N THR A 261 -11.86 12.43 13.67
CA THR A 261 -10.94 12.53 14.79
C THR A 261 -10.45 11.14 15.19
N VAL A 262 -9.27 11.06 15.79
CA VAL A 262 -8.75 9.78 16.31
C VAL A 262 -9.67 9.25 17.42
N ARG A 263 -10.32 10.15 18.16
CA ARG A 263 -11.35 9.80 19.15
C ARG A 263 -12.57 9.16 18.50
N ASP A 264 -13.16 9.77 17.44
CA ASP A 264 -14.31 9.22 16.72
C ASP A 264 -14.02 7.81 16.19
N LEU A 265 -12.80 7.59 15.67
CA LEU A 265 -12.38 6.27 15.22
C LEU A 265 -12.37 5.25 16.36
N ALA A 266 -11.83 5.61 17.54
CA ALA A 266 -11.81 4.74 18.70
C ALA A 266 -13.22 4.38 19.18
N GLU A 267 -14.11 5.37 19.26
CA GLU A 267 -15.51 5.19 19.69
C GLU A 267 -16.28 4.30 18.70
N GLN A 268 -16.10 4.48 17.38
CA GLN A 268 -16.71 3.63 16.37
C GLN A 268 -16.23 2.17 16.49
N ILE A 269 -14.92 1.94 16.69
CA ILE A 269 -14.37 0.59 16.85
C ILE A 269 -14.91 -0.08 18.12
N ILE A 270 -14.98 0.63 19.25
CA ILE A 270 -15.59 0.13 20.49
C ILE A 270 -17.04 -0.28 20.24
N ALA A 271 -17.82 0.59 19.60
CA ALA A 271 -19.24 0.33 19.31
C ALA A 271 -19.45 -0.88 18.39
N ILE A 272 -18.62 -1.03 17.33
CA ILE A 272 -18.74 -2.14 16.37
C ILE A 272 -18.33 -3.46 17.01
N THR A 273 -17.26 -3.48 17.82
CA THR A 273 -16.77 -4.69 18.50
C THR A 273 -17.58 -5.07 19.74
N GLY A 274 -18.39 -4.16 20.27
CA GLY A 274 -19.06 -4.34 21.56
C GLY A 274 -18.07 -4.44 22.73
N SER A 275 -16.85 -3.95 22.58
CA SER A 275 -15.78 -4.04 23.57
C SER A 275 -16.05 -3.16 24.79
N GLY A 276 -15.68 -3.63 25.98
CA GLY A 276 -15.64 -2.81 27.20
C GLY A 276 -14.38 -1.95 27.36
N SER A 277 -13.54 -1.84 26.34
CA SER A 277 -12.31 -1.08 26.36
C SER A 277 -12.53 0.40 26.65
N LYS A 278 -11.64 0.99 27.45
CA LYS A 278 -11.64 2.43 27.73
C LYS A 278 -10.63 3.12 26.83
N ILE A 279 -10.85 4.40 26.54
CA ILE A 279 -9.87 5.25 25.85
C ILE A 279 -8.91 5.79 26.89
N VAL A 280 -7.60 5.54 26.70
CA VAL A 280 -6.52 6.07 27.54
C VAL A 280 -5.57 6.92 26.69
N HIS A 281 -5.08 8.00 27.27
CA HIS A 281 -4.24 8.98 26.56
C HIS A 281 -2.75 8.78 26.83
N ARG A 282 -1.91 8.98 25.80
CA ARG A 282 -0.45 8.93 25.85
C ARG A 282 0.15 10.17 25.17
N PRO A 283 1.39 10.58 25.51
CA PRO A 283 2.07 11.67 24.80
C PRO A 283 2.18 11.42 23.29
N LEU A 284 2.08 12.48 22.49
CA LEU A 284 2.25 12.40 21.03
C LEU A 284 3.67 11.93 20.67
N PRO A 285 3.82 11.06 19.65
CA PRO A 285 5.11 10.76 19.06
C PRO A 285 5.78 11.99 18.42
N VAL A 286 7.11 11.94 18.33
CA VAL A 286 7.88 12.97 17.61
C VAL A 286 7.58 12.89 16.11
N ASP A 287 7.46 14.06 15.46
CA ASP A 287 7.20 14.20 13.99
C ASP A 287 5.89 13.56 13.50
N ASP A 288 4.87 13.38 14.38
CA ASP A 288 3.55 12.93 13.90
C ASP A 288 2.79 14.14 13.31
N PRO A 289 2.41 14.10 12.00
CA PRO A 289 1.74 15.22 11.35
C PRO A 289 0.41 15.56 12.03
N ARG A 290 0.12 16.86 12.17
CA ARG A 290 -1.11 17.31 12.83
C ARG A 290 -2.36 17.05 12.01
N GLN A 291 -2.26 17.23 10.68
CA GLN A 291 -3.37 17.10 9.73
C GLN A 291 -2.91 16.42 8.45
N ARG A 292 -3.75 15.53 7.91
CA ARG A 292 -3.47 14.87 6.63
C ARG A 292 -4.76 14.54 5.91
N ARG A 293 -5.04 15.31 4.85
CA ARG A 293 -6.24 15.19 4.03
C ARG A 293 -5.90 15.36 2.56
N PRO A 294 -6.25 14.42 1.66
CA PRO A 294 -6.00 14.59 0.23
C PRO A 294 -6.93 15.63 -0.39
N ASP A 295 -6.39 16.47 -1.26
CA ASP A 295 -7.17 17.02 -2.36
C ASP A 295 -7.20 15.97 -3.47
N ILE A 296 -8.39 15.51 -3.85
CA ILE A 296 -8.59 14.48 -4.88
C ILE A 296 -9.20 15.05 -6.17
N THR A 297 -9.10 16.36 -6.37
CA THR A 297 -9.67 17.04 -7.55
C THR A 297 -9.10 16.48 -8.85
N VAL A 298 -7.80 16.17 -8.90
CA VAL A 298 -7.16 15.55 -10.07
C VAL A 298 -7.70 14.13 -10.30
N ALA A 299 -7.78 13.30 -9.27
CA ALA A 299 -8.33 11.94 -9.39
C ALA A 299 -9.78 11.94 -9.88
N LYS A 300 -10.63 12.85 -9.36
CA LYS A 300 -12.02 13.00 -9.82
C LYS A 300 -12.10 13.40 -11.30
N ARG A 301 -11.34 14.39 -11.69
CA ARG A 301 -11.39 14.95 -13.05
C ARG A 301 -10.81 13.99 -14.09
N GLU A 302 -9.63 13.44 -13.81
CA GLU A 302 -8.85 12.71 -14.79
C GLU A 302 -9.12 11.20 -14.79
N LEU A 303 -9.49 10.63 -13.65
CA LEU A 303 -9.73 9.20 -13.50
C LEU A 303 -11.22 8.87 -13.28
N ALA A 304 -12.09 9.87 -13.15
CA ALA A 304 -13.47 9.70 -12.70
C ALA A 304 -13.54 8.83 -11.42
N TRP A 305 -12.58 9.06 -10.48
CA TRP A 305 -12.42 8.27 -9.28
C TRP A 305 -12.67 9.09 -8.02
N GLU A 306 -13.45 8.52 -7.12
CA GLU A 306 -13.60 8.96 -5.74
C GLU A 306 -13.88 7.75 -4.83
N PRO A 307 -13.50 7.79 -3.54
CA PRO A 307 -13.79 6.71 -2.62
C PRO A 307 -15.29 6.61 -2.36
N SER A 308 -15.80 5.39 -2.30
CA SER A 308 -17.23 5.10 -2.16
C SER A 308 -17.58 4.36 -0.87
N VAL A 309 -16.62 3.69 -0.23
CA VAL A 309 -16.87 2.88 0.97
C VAL A 309 -16.88 3.76 2.22
N ALA A 310 -18.00 3.76 2.93
CA ALA A 310 -18.12 4.46 4.20
C ALA A 310 -17.18 3.86 5.26
N LEU A 311 -16.63 4.71 6.17
CA LEU A 311 -15.69 4.27 7.21
C LEU A 311 -16.27 3.10 8.03
N THR A 312 -17.51 3.21 8.47
CA THR A 312 -18.18 2.18 9.28
C THR A 312 -18.24 0.82 8.58
N ASP A 313 -18.52 0.78 7.27
CA ASP A 313 -18.63 -0.49 6.53
C ASP A 313 -17.25 -1.11 6.29
N GLY A 314 -16.26 -0.29 5.97
CA GLY A 314 -14.87 -0.73 5.88
C GLY A 314 -14.34 -1.25 7.22
N LEU A 315 -14.68 -0.58 8.34
CA LEU A 315 -14.31 -1.03 9.69
C LEU A 315 -14.94 -2.38 10.02
N LYS A 316 -16.25 -2.61 9.76
CA LYS A 316 -16.90 -3.91 9.98
C LYS A 316 -16.15 -5.04 9.24
N SER A 317 -15.84 -4.83 7.97
CA SER A 317 -15.10 -5.82 7.16
C SER A 317 -13.69 -6.08 7.70
N THR A 318 -13.03 -5.02 8.17
CA THR A 318 -11.67 -5.10 8.72
C THR A 318 -11.67 -5.81 10.07
N ILE A 319 -12.59 -5.47 10.95
CA ILE A 319 -12.77 -6.11 12.28
C ILE A 319 -13.05 -7.60 12.11
N ALA A 320 -14.00 -7.98 11.25
CA ALA A 320 -14.30 -9.39 10.97
C ALA A 320 -13.09 -10.18 10.45
N TYR A 321 -12.18 -9.53 9.71
CA TYR A 321 -10.91 -10.14 9.32
C TYR A 321 -9.99 -10.36 10.54
N PHE A 322 -9.81 -9.34 11.40
CA PHE A 322 -8.95 -9.44 12.58
C PHE A 322 -9.48 -10.46 13.60
N GLU A 323 -10.79 -10.56 13.80
CA GLU A 323 -11.42 -11.60 14.65
C GLU A 323 -10.95 -12.99 14.22
N ARG A 324 -11.06 -13.30 12.92
CA ARG A 324 -10.61 -14.59 12.38
C ARG A 324 -9.10 -14.81 12.53
N GLN A 325 -8.29 -13.76 12.43
CA GLN A 325 -6.83 -13.86 12.58
C GLN A 325 -6.41 -14.09 14.03
N LEU A 326 -7.08 -13.46 14.98
CA LEU A 326 -6.74 -13.58 16.41
C LEU A 326 -7.21 -14.90 17.05
N VAL A 327 -8.20 -15.58 16.45
CA VAL A 327 -8.69 -16.89 16.90
C VAL A 327 -7.86 -18.05 16.37
N ARG A 328 -7.12 -17.88 15.23
CA ARG A 328 -6.26 -18.93 14.68
C ARG A 328 -5.07 -19.21 15.60
N PRO A 329 -4.87 -20.47 16.06
CA PRO A 329 -3.66 -20.81 16.82
C PRO A 329 -2.42 -20.62 15.96
N SER A 330 -1.34 -20.12 16.56
CA SER A 330 -0.04 -19.89 15.91
C SER A 330 0.61 -21.18 15.36
N SER A 331 0.09 -22.36 15.68
CA SER A 331 0.63 -23.66 15.28
C SER A 331 0.23 -24.14 13.88
N GLU A 332 -0.80 -23.52 13.23
CA GLU A 332 -1.18 -23.90 11.87
C GLU A 332 -0.38 -23.17 10.77
N LEU A 333 0.57 -22.33 11.16
CA LEU A 333 1.33 -21.49 10.23
C LEU A 333 2.60 -22.18 9.65
N PHE A 334 2.92 -23.42 10.04
CA PHE A 334 4.23 -24.04 9.71
C PHE A 334 4.16 -25.40 9.00
N GLU A 335 3.02 -25.90 8.60
CA GLU A 335 2.97 -27.15 7.83
C GLU A 335 2.47 -26.90 6.40
N VAL A 336 3.29 -26.37 5.53
CA VAL A 336 3.41 -26.75 4.10
C VAL A 336 4.64 -26.02 3.54
N VAL A 337 5.77 -26.72 3.51
CA VAL A 337 6.95 -26.41 2.69
C VAL A 337 6.87 -27.23 1.41
#